data_2389a453e676041a5b2257a149d58358
#
_entry.id   2389a453e676041a5b2257a149d58358
#
_cell.length_a   1.000
_cell.length_b   1.000
_cell.length_c   1.000
_cell.angle_alpha   90.00
_cell.angle_beta   90.00
_cell.angle_gamma   90.00
#
_symmetry.space_group_name_H-M   'P 1'
#
loop_
_entity.id
_entity.type
_entity.pdbx_description
1 polymer ?
#
loop_
_entity_poly.entity_id
_entity_poly.type
_entity_poly.pdbx_seq_one_letter_code
_entity_poly.pdbx_strand_id
1 'polypeptide(L)'
;MTSLQSYSELELLNILISMCTSNKFPNVDNIFFQEGYRIVSIDRSVTTGSGSVKYDLVLSSQNKNLTLCFELKGLKASNISKEQLNRYKGLSTEEYIRLAGIQANNAINHKLQTIIGINLENLLKTEEYQVREGYNFPILSFGSQTISISFKELNDSEINQKLIKTVSTIGTPPTFIHFDKESRMSDLAYRAIPKIYSYAKVGTTMFTVEQIVNDVYCSVKELHSIIGPDVKKAVVNKIKSLLRQMSKEEFKDYLSWNGKDKCWVISKIHVESHHTTDFAFQKAGRNFIERLDKEIPFKIDKDVLQGQLSLFDELEPLDIN
;
A
#
# COMPACT_ATOMS: atom_id res chain seq x y z
N MET A 1 -12.57 -27.13 12.00
CA MET A 1 -12.89 -26.07 11.04
C MET A 1 -11.72 -25.14 11.00
N THR A 2 -10.89 -25.18 9.95
CA THR A 2 -9.84 -24.18 9.72
C THR A 2 -10.54 -22.85 9.49
N SER A 3 -10.27 -21.86 10.34
CA SER A 3 -10.77 -20.49 10.13
C SER A 3 -10.35 -20.04 8.73
N LEU A 4 -11.32 -19.64 7.92
CA LEU A 4 -11.04 -19.01 6.63
C LEU A 4 -10.21 -17.76 6.94
N GLN A 5 -8.99 -17.73 6.43
CA GLN A 5 -8.13 -16.58 6.60
C GLN A 5 -8.59 -15.51 5.62
N SER A 6 -8.95 -14.34 6.16
CA SER A 6 -9.36 -13.17 5.37
C SER A 6 -8.24 -12.12 5.41
N TYR A 7 -7.92 -11.57 4.26
CA TYR A 7 -6.86 -10.58 4.07
C TYR A 7 -7.44 -9.17 3.93
N SER A 8 -6.75 -8.18 4.48
CA SER A 8 -6.98 -6.76 4.19
C SER A 8 -6.61 -6.43 2.73
N GLU A 9 -7.03 -5.28 2.22
CA GLU A 9 -6.63 -4.83 0.87
C GLU A 9 -5.10 -4.73 0.75
N LEU A 10 -4.43 -4.22 1.79
CA LEU A 10 -2.97 -4.12 1.83
C LEU A 10 -2.28 -5.50 1.81
N GLU A 11 -2.83 -6.51 2.50
CA GLU A 11 -2.29 -7.86 2.45
C GLU A 11 -2.49 -8.50 1.07
N LEU A 12 -3.67 -8.33 0.45
CA LEU A 12 -3.93 -8.77 -0.93
C LEU A 12 -2.95 -8.11 -1.91
N LEU A 13 -2.71 -6.82 -1.76
CA LEU A 13 -1.73 -6.09 -2.57
C LEU A 13 -0.32 -6.67 -2.40
N ASN A 14 0.10 -6.93 -1.18
CA ASN A 14 1.42 -7.51 -0.89
C ASN A 14 1.57 -8.93 -1.45
N ILE A 15 0.51 -9.75 -1.41
CA ILE A 15 0.48 -11.08 -2.04
C ILE A 15 0.69 -10.93 -3.57
N LEU A 16 -0.06 -10.03 -4.22
CA LEU A 16 0.08 -9.79 -5.65
C LEU A 16 1.47 -9.25 -6.03
N ILE A 17 2.04 -8.35 -5.22
CA ILE A 17 3.41 -7.86 -5.44
C ILE A 17 4.39 -9.04 -5.37
N SER A 18 4.23 -9.98 -4.44
CA SER A 18 5.10 -11.16 -4.35
C SER A 18 5.04 -12.04 -5.59
N MET A 19 3.86 -12.14 -6.22
CA MET A 19 3.68 -12.86 -7.48
C MET A 19 4.36 -12.17 -8.69
N CYS A 20 4.76 -10.89 -8.53
CA CYS A 20 5.35 -10.05 -9.57
C CYS A 20 6.84 -9.78 -9.37
N THR A 21 7.47 -10.30 -8.33
CA THR A 21 8.89 -10.09 -8.02
C THR A 21 9.75 -11.25 -8.49
N SER A 22 11.06 -10.99 -8.73
CA SER A 22 12.02 -12.03 -9.08
C SER A 22 12.31 -13.00 -7.92
N ASN A 23 12.11 -12.54 -6.69
CA ASN A 23 12.32 -13.37 -5.50
C ASN A 23 11.17 -14.35 -5.33
N LYS A 24 11.52 -15.63 -5.13
CA LYS A 24 10.54 -16.65 -4.74
C LYS A 24 10.32 -16.58 -3.23
N PHE A 25 9.07 -16.45 -2.84
CA PHE A 25 8.65 -16.58 -1.45
C PHE A 25 8.21 -18.04 -1.20
N PRO A 26 8.46 -18.61 -0.02
CA PRO A 26 8.21 -20.03 0.22
C PRO A 26 6.77 -20.48 -0.09
N ASN A 27 5.82 -19.55 0.02
CA ASN A 27 4.40 -19.85 0.00
C ASN A 27 3.64 -19.14 -1.13
N VAL A 28 4.32 -18.42 -2.02
CA VAL A 28 3.65 -17.72 -3.14
C VAL A 28 4.52 -17.81 -4.39
N ASP A 29 3.98 -18.46 -5.42
CA ASP A 29 4.67 -18.55 -6.71
C ASP A 29 4.65 -17.21 -7.45
N ASN A 30 5.81 -16.84 -8.00
CA ASN A 30 5.97 -15.57 -8.72
C ASN A 30 5.53 -15.69 -10.19
N ILE A 31 4.32 -16.18 -10.41
CA ILE A 31 3.79 -16.53 -11.74
C ILE A 31 3.74 -15.34 -12.71
N PHE A 32 3.31 -14.17 -12.26
CA PHE A 32 3.26 -12.99 -13.13
C PHE A 32 4.67 -12.55 -13.56
N PHE A 33 5.65 -12.62 -12.64
CA PHE A 33 7.05 -12.31 -12.99
C PHE A 33 7.60 -13.28 -14.04
N GLN A 34 7.34 -14.59 -13.86
CA GLN A 34 7.78 -15.63 -14.79
C GLN A 34 7.17 -15.46 -16.18
N GLU A 35 5.92 -15.00 -16.25
CA GLU A 35 5.19 -14.73 -17.50
C GLU A 35 5.51 -13.35 -18.11
N GLY A 36 6.53 -12.68 -17.61
CA GLY A 36 7.04 -11.45 -18.19
C GLY A 36 6.26 -10.18 -17.80
N TYR A 37 5.38 -10.25 -16.79
CA TYR A 37 4.73 -9.06 -16.26
C TYR A 37 5.65 -8.29 -15.33
N ARG A 38 5.50 -6.97 -15.35
CA ARG A 38 6.19 -6.06 -14.44
C ARG A 38 5.18 -5.09 -13.84
N ILE A 39 5.45 -4.68 -12.60
CA ILE A 39 4.61 -3.69 -11.92
C ILE A 39 4.87 -2.33 -12.57
N VAL A 40 3.81 -1.69 -13.03
CA VAL A 40 3.85 -0.35 -13.66
C VAL A 40 3.47 0.73 -12.66
N SER A 41 2.41 0.49 -11.89
CA SER A 41 1.97 1.43 -10.87
C SER A 41 1.23 0.72 -9.74
N ILE A 42 1.27 1.35 -8.57
CA ILE A 42 0.56 0.94 -7.37
C ILE A 42 -0.25 2.13 -6.90
N ASP A 43 -1.58 1.96 -6.78
CA ASP A 43 -2.50 2.92 -6.18
C ASP A 43 -2.41 4.32 -6.83
N ARG A 44 -2.17 4.36 -8.14
CA ARG A 44 -1.98 5.59 -8.91
C ARG A 44 -3.24 5.96 -9.67
N SER A 45 -3.70 7.20 -9.48
CA SER A 45 -4.81 7.77 -10.23
C SER A 45 -4.35 8.22 -11.62
N VAL A 46 -5.20 7.93 -12.63
CA VAL A 46 -5.05 8.41 -14.01
C VAL A 46 -6.34 9.11 -14.40
N THR A 47 -6.26 10.37 -14.81
CA THR A 47 -7.43 11.14 -15.26
C THR A 47 -7.62 10.94 -16.75
N THR A 48 -8.73 10.34 -17.14
CA THR A 48 -9.15 10.10 -18.52
C THR A 48 -10.33 10.97 -18.88
N GLY A 49 -10.75 10.98 -20.15
CA GLY A 49 -11.96 11.67 -20.57
C GLY A 49 -13.25 11.19 -19.87
N SER A 50 -13.26 9.94 -19.39
CA SER A 50 -14.37 9.36 -18.62
C SER A 50 -14.29 9.61 -17.11
N GLY A 51 -13.26 10.33 -16.63
CA GLY A 51 -13.03 10.65 -15.24
C GLY A 51 -11.74 10.04 -14.65
N SER A 52 -11.55 10.19 -13.36
CA SER A 52 -10.38 9.63 -12.68
C SER A 52 -10.56 8.13 -12.45
N VAL A 53 -9.59 7.35 -12.93
CA VAL A 53 -9.50 5.90 -12.76
C VAL A 53 -8.30 5.59 -11.89
N LYS A 54 -8.48 4.74 -10.89
CA LYS A 54 -7.44 4.34 -9.96
C LYS A 54 -7.52 2.83 -9.76
N TYR A 55 -6.43 2.14 -10.00
CA TYR A 55 -6.26 0.73 -9.70
C TYR A 55 -5.26 0.54 -8.57
N ASP A 56 -5.47 -0.47 -7.75
CA ASP A 56 -4.56 -0.78 -6.65
C ASP A 56 -3.22 -1.31 -7.15
N LEU A 57 -3.25 -2.09 -8.23
CA LEU A 57 -2.04 -2.58 -8.89
C LEU A 57 -2.24 -2.65 -10.40
N VAL A 58 -1.23 -2.21 -11.15
CA VAL A 58 -1.19 -2.33 -12.60
C VAL A 58 0.06 -3.11 -13.01
N LEU A 59 -0.14 -4.21 -13.73
CA LEU A 59 0.89 -5.04 -14.32
C LEU A 59 0.86 -4.91 -15.83
N SER A 60 2.02 -4.89 -16.47
CA SER A 60 2.09 -4.90 -17.94
C SER A 60 3.16 -5.87 -18.43
N SER A 61 2.85 -6.57 -19.52
CA SER A 61 3.78 -7.37 -20.30
C SER A 61 3.83 -6.83 -21.73
N GLN A 62 4.99 -6.28 -22.10
CA GLN A 62 5.22 -5.77 -23.45
C GLN A 62 5.16 -6.90 -24.50
N ASN A 63 5.72 -8.06 -24.16
CA ASN A 63 5.77 -9.21 -25.08
C ASN A 63 4.39 -9.78 -25.38
N LYS A 64 3.48 -9.72 -24.42
CA LYS A 64 2.10 -10.20 -24.55
C LYS A 64 1.14 -9.11 -25.04
N ASN A 65 1.59 -7.86 -25.14
CA ASN A 65 0.76 -6.68 -25.41
C ASN A 65 -0.49 -6.65 -24.51
N LEU A 66 -0.29 -6.89 -23.20
CA LEU A 66 -1.38 -7.01 -22.25
C LEU A 66 -1.05 -6.30 -20.93
N THR A 67 -2.01 -5.49 -20.49
CA THR A 67 -2.00 -4.85 -19.17
C THR A 67 -3.12 -5.42 -18.31
N LEU A 68 -2.78 -5.85 -17.11
CA LEU A 68 -3.69 -6.35 -16.09
C LEU A 68 -3.83 -5.29 -15.00
N CYS A 69 -5.06 -4.85 -14.76
CA CYS A 69 -5.37 -3.79 -13.79
C CYS A 69 -6.20 -4.38 -12.66
N PHE A 70 -5.68 -4.37 -11.45
CA PHE A 70 -6.30 -5.00 -10.29
C PHE A 70 -6.99 -3.95 -9.41
N GLU A 71 -8.24 -4.23 -9.09
CA GLU A 71 -9.02 -3.61 -8.03
C GLU A 71 -9.19 -4.61 -6.91
N LEU A 72 -8.68 -4.28 -5.72
CA LEU A 72 -8.65 -5.18 -4.57
C LEU A 72 -9.75 -4.82 -3.56
N LYS A 73 -10.37 -5.84 -2.99
CA LYS A 73 -11.36 -5.69 -1.92
C LYS A 73 -11.05 -6.67 -0.80
N GLY A 74 -10.62 -6.13 0.32
CA GLY A 74 -10.27 -6.90 1.52
C GLY A 74 -11.49 -7.43 2.27
N LEU A 75 -11.47 -7.31 3.60
CA LEU A 75 -12.47 -7.88 4.52
C LEU A 75 -13.91 -7.46 4.23
N LYS A 76 -14.14 -6.31 3.58
CA LYS A 76 -15.47 -5.77 3.27
C LYS A 76 -15.69 -5.71 1.75
N ALA A 77 -15.87 -6.87 1.12
CA ALA A 77 -16.17 -6.95 -0.32
C ALA A 77 -17.47 -6.22 -0.74
N SER A 78 -18.31 -5.81 0.21
CA SER A 78 -19.52 -5.00 -0.05
C SER A 78 -19.24 -3.60 -0.60
N ASN A 79 -17.99 -3.17 -0.68
CA ASN A 79 -17.60 -1.81 -1.07
C ASN A 79 -17.20 -1.68 -2.55
N ILE A 80 -17.56 -2.64 -3.41
CA ILE A 80 -17.38 -2.47 -4.85
C ILE A 80 -18.41 -1.45 -5.33
N SER A 81 -17.94 -0.23 -5.63
CA SER A 81 -18.80 0.86 -6.09
C SER A 81 -19.23 0.63 -7.54
N LYS A 82 -20.55 0.71 -7.79
CA LYS A 82 -21.11 0.65 -9.15
C LYS A 82 -20.53 1.72 -10.07
N GLU A 83 -20.31 2.92 -9.53
CA GLU A 83 -19.71 4.01 -10.29
C GLU A 83 -18.25 3.70 -10.68
N GLN A 84 -17.52 3.04 -9.81
CA GLN A 84 -16.14 2.61 -10.07
C GLN A 84 -16.10 1.56 -11.19
N LEU A 85 -16.94 0.52 -11.11
CA LEU A 85 -17.00 -0.51 -12.14
C LEU A 85 -17.49 0.05 -13.49
N ASN A 86 -18.42 1.01 -13.49
CA ASN A 86 -18.86 1.69 -14.70
C ASN A 86 -17.72 2.47 -15.36
N ARG A 87 -16.86 3.14 -14.56
CA ARG A 87 -15.66 3.80 -15.10
C ARG A 87 -14.70 2.79 -15.74
N TYR A 88 -14.48 1.64 -15.10
CA TYR A 88 -13.64 0.58 -15.66
C TYR A 88 -14.22 -0.01 -16.95
N LYS A 89 -15.54 -0.22 -17.00
CA LYS A 89 -16.23 -0.73 -18.20
C LYS A 89 -16.17 0.25 -19.38
N GLY A 90 -16.21 1.56 -19.09
CA GLY A 90 -16.15 2.61 -20.11
C GLY A 90 -14.73 3.09 -20.46
N LEU A 91 -13.70 2.47 -19.91
CA LEU A 91 -12.31 2.92 -20.06
C LEU A 91 -11.76 2.60 -21.45
N SER A 92 -11.26 3.63 -22.15
CA SER A 92 -10.50 3.44 -23.39
C SER A 92 -9.11 2.89 -23.06
N THR A 93 -8.80 1.71 -23.60
CA THR A 93 -7.49 1.07 -23.44
C THR A 93 -6.34 1.97 -23.90
N GLU A 94 -6.45 2.53 -25.10
CA GLU A 94 -5.42 3.38 -25.71
C GLU A 94 -5.16 4.64 -24.88
N GLU A 95 -6.24 5.31 -24.45
CA GLU A 95 -6.15 6.51 -23.61
C GLU A 95 -5.48 6.20 -22.29
N TYR A 96 -5.90 5.12 -21.61
CA TYR A 96 -5.31 4.74 -20.32
C TYR A 96 -3.83 4.41 -20.42
N ILE A 97 -3.43 3.59 -21.39
CA ILE A 97 -2.03 3.20 -21.62
C ILE A 97 -1.16 4.43 -21.83
N ARG A 98 -1.62 5.35 -22.69
CA ARG A 98 -0.90 6.61 -22.97
C ARG A 98 -0.75 7.48 -21.72
N LEU A 99 -1.83 7.70 -20.96
CA LEU A 99 -1.84 8.57 -19.78
C LEU A 99 -1.14 7.94 -18.58
N ALA A 100 -1.19 6.63 -18.43
CA ALA A 100 -0.44 5.90 -17.41
C ALA A 100 1.05 5.77 -17.71
N GLY A 101 1.49 6.14 -18.92
CA GLY A 101 2.88 6.02 -19.36
C GLY A 101 3.33 4.57 -19.54
N ILE A 102 2.41 3.68 -19.89
CA ILE A 102 2.71 2.26 -20.09
C ILE A 102 3.40 2.09 -21.46
N GLN A 103 4.59 1.48 -21.43
CA GLN A 103 5.30 1.14 -22.65
C GLN A 103 4.62 -0.06 -23.34
N ALA A 104 4.11 0.16 -24.53
CA ALA A 104 3.50 -0.86 -25.37
C ALA A 104 4.28 -1.00 -26.67
N ASN A 105 4.66 -2.24 -27.03
CA ASN A 105 5.34 -2.49 -28.31
C ASN A 105 4.42 -2.19 -29.51
N ASN A 106 3.11 -2.40 -29.33
CA ASN A 106 2.08 -2.08 -30.31
C ASN A 106 0.85 -1.54 -29.58
N ALA A 107 0.71 -0.22 -29.55
CA ALA A 107 -0.38 0.45 -28.84
C ALA A 107 -1.78 0.07 -29.38
N ILE A 108 -1.89 -0.17 -30.69
CA ILE A 108 -3.18 -0.50 -31.36
C ILE A 108 -3.68 -1.88 -30.94
N ASN A 109 -2.76 -2.85 -30.77
CA ASN A 109 -3.10 -4.22 -30.40
C ASN A 109 -2.95 -4.51 -28.92
N HIS A 110 -2.59 -3.52 -28.12
CA HIS A 110 -2.42 -3.68 -26.69
C HIS A 110 -3.79 -3.81 -26.02
N LYS A 111 -3.94 -4.83 -25.19
CA LYS A 111 -5.18 -5.11 -24.45
C LYS A 111 -5.04 -4.64 -23.01
N LEU A 112 -6.15 -4.22 -22.44
CA LEU A 112 -6.28 -3.93 -21.02
C LEU A 112 -7.38 -4.82 -20.46
N GLN A 113 -7.13 -5.42 -19.30
CA GLN A 113 -8.13 -6.23 -18.60
C GLN A 113 -8.18 -5.83 -17.12
N THR A 114 -9.35 -5.40 -16.69
CA THR A 114 -9.64 -5.15 -15.28
C THR A 114 -9.95 -6.46 -14.57
N ILE A 115 -9.41 -6.66 -13.38
CA ILE A 115 -9.54 -7.86 -12.55
C ILE A 115 -9.97 -7.41 -11.15
N ILE A 116 -10.95 -8.08 -10.59
CA ILE A 116 -11.39 -7.84 -9.21
C ILE A 116 -10.72 -8.87 -8.31
N GLY A 117 -9.85 -8.41 -7.39
CA GLY A 117 -9.18 -9.26 -6.41
C GLY A 117 -9.93 -9.24 -5.07
N ILE A 118 -10.28 -10.41 -4.54
CA ILE A 118 -11.09 -10.55 -3.33
C ILE A 118 -10.66 -11.72 -2.46
N ASN A 119 -11.07 -11.73 -1.20
CA ASN A 119 -11.02 -12.94 -0.38
C ASN A 119 -11.96 -14.01 -0.90
N LEU A 120 -11.55 -15.28 -0.85
CA LEU A 120 -12.34 -16.42 -1.34
C LEU A 120 -13.73 -16.49 -0.73
N GLU A 121 -13.91 -16.13 0.54
CA GLU A 121 -15.19 -16.10 1.22
C GLU A 121 -16.22 -15.16 0.58
N ASN A 122 -15.77 -14.17 -0.19
CA ASN A 122 -16.60 -13.18 -0.85
C ASN A 122 -16.91 -13.54 -2.32
N LEU A 123 -16.42 -14.68 -2.82
CA LEU A 123 -16.50 -15.05 -4.23
C LEU A 123 -17.94 -15.10 -4.74
N LEU A 124 -18.79 -15.91 -4.11
CA LEU A 124 -20.18 -16.07 -4.56
C LEU A 124 -20.95 -14.76 -4.58
N LYS A 125 -20.81 -13.93 -3.53
CA LYS A 125 -21.47 -12.62 -3.47
C LYS A 125 -21.01 -11.69 -4.59
N THR A 126 -19.71 -11.75 -4.95
CA THR A 126 -19.15 -10.91 -6.01
C THR A 126 -19.61 -11.38 -7.38
N GLU A 127 -19.68 -12.69 -7.61
CA GLU A 127 -20.22 -13.26 -8.85
C GLU A 127 -21.68 -12.89 -9.03
N GLU A 128 -22.53 -13.10 -8.02
CA GLU A 128 -23.94 -12.70 -8.03
C GLU A 128 -24.11 -11.20 -8.29
N TYR A 129 -23.27 -10.36 -7.69
CA TYR A 129 -23.29 -8.92 -7.92
C TYR A 129 -22.94 -8.58 -9.37
N GLN A 130 -21.89 -9.19 -9.94
CA GLN A 130 -21.49 -8.95 -11.33
C GLN A 130 -22.60 -9.39 -12.32
N VAL A 131 -23.23 -10.55 -12.10
CA VAL A 131 -24.36 -11.02 -12.91
C VAL A 131 -25.52 -10.03 -12.86
N ARG A 132 -25.92 -9.63 -11.66
CA ARG A 132 -27.06 -8.73 -11.46
C ARG A 132 -26.87 -7.37 -12.13
N GLU A 133 -25.65 -6.83 -12.04
CA GLU A 133 -25.34 -5.49 -12.58
C GLU A 133 -24.80 -5.51 -14.01
N GLY A 134 -24.67 -6.69 -14.62
CA GLY A 134 -24.23 -6.86 -16.01
C GLY A 134 -22.74 -6.53 -16.23
N TYR A 135 -21.91 -6.80 -15.22
CA TYR A 135 -20.45 -6.73 -15.35
C TYR A 135 -19.86 -8.09 -15.75
N ASN A 136 -18.65 -8.07 -16.26
CA ASN A 136 -17.97 -9.27 -16.75
C ASN A 136 -16.45 -9.17 -16.55
N PHE A 137 -16.03 -8.85 -15.32
CA PHE A 137 -14.63 -8.78 -14.94
C PHE A 137 -14.17 -10.14 -14.38
N PRO A 138 -12.99 -10.65 -14.74
CA PRO A 138 -12.38 -11.77 -14.04
C PRO A 138 -12.29 -11.51 -12.52
N ILE A 139 -12.49 -12.54 -11.73
CA ILE A 139 -12.34 -12.48 -10.29
C ILE A 139 -11.15 -13.32 -9.89
N LEU A 140 -10.15 -12.68 -9.27
CA LEU A 140 -9.04 -13.36 -8.62
C LEU A 140 -9.35 -13.51 -7.14
N SER A 141 -9.58 -14.74 -6.69
CA SER A 141 -9.92 -15.03 -5.30
C SER A 141 -8.72 -15.57 -4.52
N PHE A 142 -8.57 -15.07 -3.29
CA PHE A 142 -7.48 -15.40 -2.39
C PHE A 142 -8.02 -16.16 -1.18
N GLY A 143 -7.60 -17.41 -1.03
CA GLY A 143 -7.86 -18.24 0.14
C GLY A 143 -6.56 -18.54 0.89
N SER A 144 -6.66 -19.21 2.04
CA SER A 144 -5.50 -19.59 2.85
C SER A 144 -4.54 -20.56 2.16
N GLN A 145 -5.04 -21.32 1.18
CA GLN A 145 -4.27 -22.36 0.48
C GLN A 145 -4.36 -22.27 -1.04
N THR A 146 -5.15 -21.33 -1.57
CA THR A 146 -5.41 -21.26 -3.02
C THR A 146 -5.55 -19.81 -3.48
N ILE A 147 -4.99 -19.55 -4.66
CA ILE A 147 -5.31 -18.37 -5.46
C ILE A 147 -5.93 -18.89 -6.74
N SER A 148 -7.13 -18.46 -7.07
CA SER A 148 -7.83 -18.96 -8.24
C SER A 148 -8.53 -17.85 -9.00
N ILE A 149 -8.65 -18.06 -10.32
CA ILE A 149 -9.43 -17.20 -11.20
C ILE A 149 -10.81 -17.80 -11.42
N SER A 150 -11.85 -16.98 -11.43
CA SER A 150 -13.22 -17.39 -11.66
C SER A 150 -14.02 -16.34 -12.41
N PHE A 151 -15.29 -16.62 -12.69
CA PHE A 151 -16.26 -15.83 -13.41
C PHE A 151 -15.89 -15.60 -14.88
N LYS A 152 -14.64 -15.23 -15.19
CA LYS A 152 -14.09 -15.10 -16.53
C LYS A 152 -12.59 -15.37 -16.49
N GLU A 153 -12.06 -15.94 -17.55
CA GLU A 153 -10.63 -16.15 -17.72
C GLU A 153 -9.87 -14.84 -17.98
N LEU A 154 -8.60 -14.82 -17.62
CA LEU A 154 -7.68 -13.78 -18.05
C LEU A 154 -7.40 -13.94 -19.56
N ASN A 155 -7.09 -12.82 -20.21
CA ASN A 155 -6.64 -12.80 -21.60
C ASN A 155 -5.22 -13.39 -21.78
N ASP A 156 -4.75 -14.12 -20.80
CA ASP A 156 -3.48 -14.83 -20.77
C ASP A 156 -3.70 -16.28 -20.34
N SER A 157 -3.66 -17.19 -21.33
CA SER A 157 -3.90 -18.62 -21.10
C SER A 157 -2.83 -19.30 -20.22
N GLU A 158 -1.59 -18.81 -20.27
CA GLU A 158 -0.47 -19.36 -19.47
C GLU A 158 -0.67 -19.02 -18.00
N ILE A 159 -1.08 -17.80 -17.69
CA ILE A 159 -1.43 -17.41 -16.32
C ILE A 159 -2.63 -18.22 -15.82
N ASN A 160 -3.70 -18.36 -16.65
CA ASN A 160 -4.87 -19.17 -16.25
C ASN A 160 -4.48 -20.62 -15.89
N GLN A 161 -3.64 -21.26 -16.70
CA GLN A 161 -3.17 -22.63 -16.43
C GLN A 161 -2.32 -22.74 -15.16
N LYS A 162 -1.49 -21.74 -14.88
CA LYS A 162 -0.64 -21.71 -13.68
C LYS A 162 -1.48 -21.46 -12.43
N LEU A 163 -2.45 -20.56 -12.46
CA LEU A 163 -3.35 -20.30 -11.33
C LEU A 163 -4.17 -21.52 -10.93
N ILE A 164 -4.62 -22.35 -11.89
CA ILE A 164 -5.33 -23.60 -11.60
C ILE A 164 -4.44 -24.61 -10.87
N LYS A 165 -3.13 -24.61 -11.15
CA LYS A 165 -2.16 -25.56 -10.60
C LYS A 165 -1.53 -25.09 -9.29
N THR A 166 -1.65 -23.81 -8.98
CA THR A 166 -0.95 -23.20 -7.84
C THR A 166 -1.72 -23.44 -6.56
N VAL A 167 -1.28 -24.43 -5.80
CA VAL A 167 -1.66 -24.59 -4.39
C VAL A 167 -0.59 -23.87 -3.58
N SER A 168 -0.83 -22.61 -3.23
CA SER A 168 0.04 -21.89 -2.32
C SER A 168 -0.57 -21.84 -0.94
N THR A 169 0.14 -22.37 0.04
CA THR A 169 -0.21 -22.14 1.44
C THR A 169 0.23 -20.74 1.78
N ILE A 170 -0.66 -19.79 1.60
CA ILE A 170 -0.39 -18.42 2.00
C ILE A 170 -0.49 -18.39 3.52
N GLY A 171 0.65 -18.49 4.18
CA GLY A 171 0.74 -18.23 5.62
C GLY A 171 0.64 -16.71 5.90
N THR A 172 1.59 -16.16 6.63
CA THR A 172 1.72 -14.70 6.77
C THR A 172 2.13 -14.11 5.42
N PRO A 173 1.36 -13.19 4.81
CA PRO A 173 1.73 -12.57 3.56
C PRO A 173 3.09 -11.87 3.63
N PRO A 174 3.91 -11.94 2.57
CA PRO A 174 5.10 -11.11 2.49
C PRO A 174 4.72 -9.63 2.60
N THR A 175 5.53 -8.82 3.26
CA THR A 175 5.22 -7.41 3.46
C THR A 175 6.22 -6.54 2.69
N PHE A 176 5.81 -5.99 1.57
CA PHE A 176 6.56 -5.03 0.76
C PHE A 176 6.18 -3.60 1.10
N ILE A 177 4.87 -3.32 1.12
CA ILE A 177 4.27 -2.05 1.52
C ILE A 177 3.71 -2.26 2.92
N HIS A 178 4.12 -1.42 3.85
CA HIS A 178 3.80 -1.57 5.27
C HIS A 178 2.55 -0.81 5.68
N PHE A 179 2.21 0.25 4.94
CA PHE A 179 1.12 1.16 5.28
C PHE A 179 0.33 1.58 4.06
N ASP A 180 -0.92 1.92 4.32
CA ASP A 180 -1.83 2.58 3.40
C ASP A 180 -2.53 3.77 4.08
N LYS A 181 -3.49 4.35 3.40
CA LYS A 181 -4.30 5.44 3.96
C LYS A 181 -5.17 5.01 5.14
N GLU A 182 -5.47 3.70 5.27
CA GLU A 182 -6.32 3.15 6.35
C GLU A 182 -5.50 2.64 7.55
N SER A 183 -4.19 2.46 7.40
CA SER A 183 -3.33 1.95 8.47
C SER A 183 -3.41 2.80 9.73
N ARG A 184 -3.45 2.16 10.90
CA ARG A 184 -3.57 2.83 12.20
C ARG A 184 -2.28 3.53 12.56
N MET A 185 -2.37 4.57 13.40
CA MET A 185 -1.20 5.31 13.89
C MET A 185 -0.24 4.41 14.70
N SER A 186 -0.78 3.45 15.44
CA SER A 186 0.02 2.45 16.16
C SER A 186 0.86 1.58 15.21
N ASP A 187 0.30 1.17 14.06
CA ASP A 187 1.04 0.37 13.07
C ASP A 187 2.26 1.15 12.53
N LEU A 188 2.08 2.46 12.27
CA LEU A 188 3.17 3.35 11.89
C LEU A 188 4.19 3.50 13.01
N ALA A 189 3.74 3.65 14.26
CA ALA A 189 4.60 3.79 15.45
C ALA A 189 5.48 2.56 15.66
N TYR A 190 4.95 1.36 15.48
CA TYR A 190 5.70 0.10 15.59
C TYR A 190 6.92 0.04 14.68
N ARG A 191 6.91 0.73 13.55
CA ARG A 191 8.05 0.79 12.62
C ARG A 191 8.88 2.05 12.75
N ALA A 192 8.25 3.19 12.99
CA ALA A 192 8.95 4.47 13.08
C ALA A 192 9.84 4.54 14.32
N ILE A 193 9.37 4.07 15.49
CA ILE A 193 10.13 4.15 16.74
C ILE A 193 11.44 3.36 16.69
N PRO A 194 11.46 2.07 16.28
CA PRO A 194 12.72 1.34 16.11
C PRO A 194 13.66 1.97 15.07
N LYS A 195 13.10 2.60 14.02
CA LYS A 195 13.92 3.27 13.01
C LYS A 195 14.57 4.53 13.54
N ILE A 196 13.85 5.36 14.31
CA ILE A 196 14.42 6.54 14.98
C ILE A 196 15.54 6.11 15.94
N TYR A 197 15.32 5.03 16.67
CA TYR A 197 16.36 4.47 17.54
C TYR A 197 17.58 3.98 16.75
N SER A 198 17.37 3.35 15.57
CA SER A 198 18.43 2.94 14.66
C SER A 198 19.26 4.14 14.17
N TYR A 199 18.62 5.28 13.87
CA TYR A 199 19.33 6.51 13.51
C TYR A 199 20.28 6.96 14.63
N ALA A 200 19.78 7.00 15.86
CA ALA A 200 20.61 7.35 17.01
C ALA A 200 21.80 6.41 17.18
N LYS A 201 21.60 5.10 17.00
CA LYS A 201 22.66 4.09 17.08
C LYS A 201 23.81 4.31 16.09
N VAL A 202 23.53 4.79 14.90
CA VAL A 202 24.54 5.07 13.88
C VAL A 202 25.05 6.52 13.93
N GLY A 203 24.73 7.26 15.00
CA GLY A 203 25.18 8.64 15.21
C GLY A 203 24.42 9.69 14.38
N THR A 204 23.30 9.32 13.76
CA THR A 204 22.43 10.27 13.06
C THR A 204 21.60 11.03 14.09
N THR A 205 21.86 12.31 14.25
CA THR A 205 21.15 13.16 15.21
C THR A 205 20.00 13.96 14.62
N MET A 206 19.87 13.99 13.29
CA MET A 206 18.84 14.72 12.57
C MET A 206 18.30 13.89 11.41
N PHE A 207 16.98 13.98 11.14
CA PHE A 207 16.35 13.34 9.99
C PHE A 207 15.14 14.13 9.50
N THR A 208 14.81 13.99 8.22
CA THR A 208 13.59 14.57 7.62
C THR A 208 12.44 13.57 7.66
N VAL A 209 11.21 14.07 7.48
CA VAL A 209 10.03 13.20 7.34
C VAL A 209 10.18 12.25 6.15
N GLU A 210 10.75 12.73 5.04
CA GLU A 210 10.96 11.90 3.84
C GLU A 210 11.93 10.75 4.10
N GLN A 211 13.02 11.00 4.84
CA GLN A 211 13.97 9.95 5.18
C GLN A 211 13.29 8.82 5.97
N ILE A 212 12.51 9.15 7.01
CA ILE A 212 11.85 8.11 7.78
C ILE A 212 10.74 7.42 6.98
N VAL A 213 9.98 8.16 6.15
CA VAL A 213 8.99 7.55 5.26
C VAL A 213 9.65 6.58 4.28
N ASN A 214 10.75 6.97 3.65
CA ASN A 214 11.48 6.10 2.72
C ASN A 214 12.00 4.83 3.39
N ASP A 215 12.33 4.91 4.67
CA ASP A 215 12.89 3.77 5.41
C ASP A 215 11.83 2.84 6.01
N VAL A 216 10.61 3.34 6.30
CA VAL A 216 9.59 2.55 6.98
C VAL A 216 8.39 2.17 6.13
N TYR A 217 8.15 2.89 5.00
CA TYR A 217 6.95 2.72 4.19
C TYR A 217 6.99 1.48 3.32
N CYS A 218 8.13 1.21 2.69
CA CYS A 218 8.27 0.12 1.74
C CYS A 218 9.63 -0.56 1.87
N SER A 219 9.63 -1.89 1.90
CA SER A 219 10.87 -2.68 1.99
C SER A 219 11.70 -2.68 0.70
N VAL A 220 11.08 -2.36 -0.44
CA VAL A 220 11.69 -2.42 -1.77
C VAL A 220 11.74 -1.02 -2.36
N LYS A 221 12.94 -0.46 -2.49
CA LYS A 221 13.13 0.94 -2.94
C LYS A 221 12.57 1.21 -4.33
N GLU A 222 12.66 0.25 -5.23
CA GLU A 222 12.17 0.34 -6.60
C GLU A 222 10.67 0.62 -6.66
N LEU A 223 9.91 0.08 -5.70
CA LEU A 223 8.47 0.33 -5.62
C LEU A 223 8.12 1.77 -5.27
N HIS A 224 9.01 2.50 -4.59
CA HIS A 224 8.75 3.90 -4.23
C HIS A 224 8.43 4.78 -5.45
N SER A 225 9.06 4.54 -6.60
CA SER A 225 8.86 5.36 -7.80
C SER A 225 7.50 5.16 -8.47
N ILE A 226 6.90 3.99 -8.28
CA ILE A 226 5.67 3.56 -8.97
C ILE A 226 4.41 3.66 -8.09
N ILE A 227 4.56 3.98 -6.80
CA ILE A 227 3.43 4.24 -5.89
C ILE A 227 2.82 5.61 -6.20
N GLY A 228 1.49 5.66 -6.19
CA GLY A 228 0.74 6.89 -6.46
C GLY A 228 1.08 8.04 -5.49
N PRO A 229 1.16 9.28 -5.97
CA PRO A 229 1.53 10.44 -5.15
C PRO A 229 0.55 10.70 -4.01
N ASP A 230 -0.74 10.43 -4.20
CA ASP A 230 -1.77 10.65 -3.17
C ASP A 230 -1.56 9.75 -1.95
N VAL A 231 -1.20 8.48 -2.18
CA VAL A 231 -0.89 7.54 -1.11
C VAL A 231 0.37 7.96 -0.37
N LYS A 232 1.41 8.35 -1.10
CA LYS A 232 2.63 8.87 -0.49
C LYS A 232 2.34 10.08 0.38
N LYS A 233 1.56 11.05 -0.12
CA LYS A 233 1.15 12.24 0.63
C LYS A 233 0.37 11.85 1.89
N ALA A 234 -0.54 10.90 1.81
CA ALA A 234 -1.29 10.42 2.98
C ALA A 234 -0.36 9.81 4.05
N VAL A 235 0.59 8.95 3.65
CA VAL A 235 1.57 8.34 4.57
C VAL A 235 2.49 9.39 5.18
N VAL A 236 3.00 10.33 4.38
CA VAL A 236 3.82 11.46 4.85
C VAL A 236 3.08 12.26 5.93
N ASN A 237 1.80 12.59 5.69
CA ASN A 237 1.00 13.34 6.65
C ASN A 237 0.75 12.55 7.95
N LYS A 238 0.51 11.25 7.85
CA LYS A 238 0.39 10.38 9.04
C LYS A 238 1.70 10.34 9.84
N ILE A 239 2.83 10.17 9.18
CA ILE A 239 4.15 10.17 9.85
C ILE A 239 4.44 11.55 10.47
N LYS A 240 4.13 12.66 9.79
CA LYS A 240 4.24 14.00 10.39
C LYS A 240 3.41 14.11 11.66
N SER A 241 2.16 13.65 11.63
CA SER A 241 1.28 13.66 12.81
C SER A 241 1.83 12.80 13.94
N LEU A 242 2.32 11.60 13.63
CA LEU A 242 2.95 10.69 14.57
C LEU A 242 4.13 11.35 15.29
N LEU A 243 5.08 11.90 14.54
CA LEU A 243 6.28 12.56 15.09
C LEU A 243 5.92 13.76 15.98
N ARG A 244 4.89 14.52 15.61
CA ARG A 244 4.38 15.64 16.42
C ARG A 244 3.79 15.16 17.74
N GLN A 245 3.02 14.06 17.75
CA GLN A 245 2.49 13.49 18.98
C GLN A 245 3.62 12.96 19.85
N MET A 246 4.55 12.21 19.27
CA MET A 246 5.73 11.73 20.00
C MET A 246 6.48 12.85 20.71
N SER A 247 6.78 13.95 20.00
CA SER A 247 7.58 15.06 20.52
C SER A 247 6.90 15.89 21.62
N LYS A 248 5.58 15.78 21.76
CA LYS A 248 4.83 16.50 22.82
C LYS A 248 4.64 15.69 24.10
N GLU A 249 4.78 14.38 24.01
CA GLU A 249 4.39 13.46 25.08
C GLU A 249 5.57 12.56 25.50
N GLU A 250 5.49 11.25 25.25
CA GLU A 250 6.43 10.26 25.75
C GLU A 250 7.87 10.47 25.26
N PHE A 251 8.03 11.09 24.10
CA PHE A 251 9.33 11.33 23.48
C PHE A 251 9.78 12.80 23.52
N LYS A 252 9.13 13.66 24.30
CA LYS A 252 9.46 15.09 24.39
C LYS A 252 10.93 15.40 24.71
N ASP A 253 11.57 14.50 25.45
CA ASP A 253 12.98 14.63 25.83
C ASP A 253 13.93 14.04 24.76
N TYR A 254 13.44 13.27 23.82
CA TYR A 254 14.21 12.55 22.81
C TYR A 254 14.03 13.10 21.39
N LEU A 255 12.89 13.75 21.11
CA LEU A 255 12.54 14.18 19.76
C LEU A 255 12.05 15.62 19.78
N SER A 256 12.64 16.48 18.95
CA SER A 256 12.23 17.87 18.79
C SER A 256 12.27 18.31 17.33
N TRP A 257 11.40 19.24 16.95
CA TRP A 257 11.38 19.83 15.61
C TRP A 257 12.30 21.04 15.53
N ASN A 258 13.20 21.04 14.53
CA ASN A 258 14.03 22.20 14.18
C ASN A 258 13.44 22.89 12.95
N GLY A 259 12.72 23.99 13.18
CA GLY A 259 12.06 24.75 12.10
C GLY A 259 13.04 25.44 11.15
N LYS A 260 14.27 25.77 11.60
CA LYS A 260 15.28 26.40 10.73
C LYS A 260 15.79 25.44 9.66
N ASP A 261 16.09 24.21 10.06
CA ASP A 261 16.68 23.20 9.19
C ASP A 261 15.60 22.24 8.64
N LYS A 262 14.32 22.46 8.95
CA LYS A 262 13.17 21.64 8.53
C LYS A 262 13.38 20.14 8.80
N CYS A 263 13.93 19.80 9.96
CA CYS A 263 14.26 18.44 10.33
C CYS A 263 13.87 18.12 11.78
N TRP A 264 13.78 16.85 12.10
CA TRP A 264 13.63 16.34 13.43
C TRP A 264 15.00 16.09 14.05
N VAL A 265 15.17 16.50 15.29
CA VAL A 265 16.40 16.34 16.05
C VAL A 265 16.21 15.26 17.12
N ILE A 266 17.13 14.30 17.15
CA ILE A 266 17.21 13.26 18.16
C ILE A 266 18.19 13.75 19.23
N SER A 267 17.77 13.79 20.49
CA SER A 267 18.59 14.19 21.62
C SER A 267 18.50 13.16 22.75
N LYS A 268 19.52 13.15 23.63
CA LYS A 268 19.56 12.33 24.83
C LYS A 268 19.50 10.80 24.66
N ILE A 269 19.56 10.25 23.44
CA ILE A 269 19.79 8.83 23.27
C ILE A 269 21.29 8.60 23.34
N HIS A 270 21.79 8.19 24.49
CA HIS A 270 23.22 7.87 24.68
C HIS A 270 23.48 6.41 24.32
N VAL A 271 24.19 6.19 23.23
CA VAL A 271 24.50 4.85 22.71
C VAL A 271 25.63 4.17 23.48
N GLU A 272 26.39 4.93 24.27
CA GLU A 272 27.60 4.43 24.96
C GLU A 272 27.35 3.57 26.19
N SER A 273 26.17 3.63 26.81
CA SER A 273 25.84 2.77 27.93
C SER A 273 24.76 1.76 27.58
N HIS A 274 25.16 0.54 27.38
CA HIS A 274 24.34 -0.56 26.84
C HIS A 274 23.05 -0.89 27.62
N HIS A 275 22.70 -0.27 28.72
CA HIS A 275 21.63 -0.78 29.57
C HIS A 275 20.55 0.19 30.06
N THR A 276 20.80 1.45 30.32
CA THR A 276 19.81 2.32 30.99
C THR A 276 19.03 3.24 30.04
N THR A 277 19.67 3.83 29.09
CA THR A 277 19.03 4.78 28.17
C THR A 277 18.19 4.06 27.11
N ASP A 278 18.65 2.89 26.65
CA ASP A 278 17.91 2.00 25.78
C ASP A 278 16.57 1.59 26.38
N PHE A 279 16.56 1.29 27.69
CA PHE A 279 15.36 0.87 28.40
C PHE A 279 14.33 2.01 28.53
N ALA A 280 14.77 3.22 28.80
CA ALA A 280 13.89 4.38 28.94
C ALA A 280 13.23 4.76 27.62
N PHE A 281 14.00 4.77 26.53
CA PHE A 281 13.46 4.99 25.17
C PHE A 281 12.48 3.90 24.75
N GLN A 282 12.82 2.63 24.97
CA GLN A 282 11.95 1.49 24.68
C GLN A 282 10.67 1.52 25.51
N LYS A 283 10.75 1.93 26.79
CA LYS A 283 9.59 2.11 27.65
C LYS A 283 8.68 3.22 27.15
N ALA A 284 9.26 4.37 26.76
CA ALA A 284 8.52 5.45 26.11
C ALA A 284 7.79 4.95 24.84
N GLY A 285 8.49 4.16 24.02
CA GLY A 285 7.90 3.54 22.82
C GLY A 285 6.72 2.65 23.12
N ARG A 286 6.84 1.76 24.08
CA ARG A 286 5.73 0.88 24.49
C ARG A 286 4.54 1.68 25.01
N ASN A 287 4.78 2.62 25.93
CA ASN A 287 3.71 3.45 26.49
C ASN A 287 2.97 4.24 25.41
N PHE A 288 3.72 4.80 24.44
CA PHE A 288 3.15 5.54 23.32
C PHE A 288 2.27 4.65 22.44
N ILE A 289 2.74 3.47 22.05
CA ILE A 289 1.97 2.51 21.24
C ILE A 289 0.73 2.04 22.00
N GLU A 290 0.85 1.66 23.27
CA GLU A 290 -0.29 1.26 24.09
C GLU A 290 -1.35 2.35 24.22
N ARG A 291 -0.93 3.61 24.28
CA ARG A 291 -1.86 4.74 24.28
C ARG A 291 -2.58 4.85 22.94
N LEU A 292 -1.88 4.78 21.82
CA LEU A 292 -2.48 4.82 20.49
C LEU A 292 -3.47 3.66 20.26
N ASP A 293 -3.19 2.48 20.81
CA ASP A 293 -4.08 1.32 20.68
C ASP A 293 -5.33 1.45 21.58
N LYS A 294 -5.25 2.19 22.68
CA LYS A 294 -6.38 2.47 23.60
C LYS A 294 -7.25 3.64 23.12
N GLU A 295 -6.70 4.54 22.34
CA GLU A 295 -7.47 5.61 21.73
C GLU A 295 -8.47 4.95 20.76
N ILE A 296 -9.72 4.82 21.21
CA ILE A 296 -10.88 4.51 20.34
C ILE A 296 -10.77 5.45 19.14
N PRO A 297 -11.04 5.00 17.90
CA PRO A 297 -10.82 5.83 16.72
C PRO A 297 -11.53 7.17 16.94
N PHE A 298 -10.73 8.17 17.22
CA PHE A 298 -11.19 9.55 17.33
C PHE A 298 -11.92 9.82 16.02
N LYS A 299 -13.20 10.13 16.08
CA LYS A 299 -13.85 10.83 14.99
C LYS A 299 -13.07 12.11 14.83
N ILE A 300 -12.13 12.11 13.90
CA ILE A 300 -11.34 13.29 13.55
C ILE A 300 -12.36 14.28 13.05
N ASP A 301 -12.61 15.31 13.84
CA ASP A 301 -13.42 16.42 13.42
C ASP A 301 -12.68 17.06 12.24
N LYS A 302 -13.23 16.88 11.03
CA LYS A 302 -12.58 17.29 9.79
C LYS A 302 -12.20 18.77 9.81
N ASP A 303 -12.96 19.58 10.54
CA ASP A 303 -12.78 21.03 10.63
C ASP A 303 -11.56 21.39 11.50
N VAL A 304 -11.28 20.62 12.56
CA VAL A 304 -10.09 20.82 13.40
C VAL A 304 -8.81 20.38 12.68
N LEU A 305 -8.88 19.30 11.90
CA LEU A 305 -7.73 18.82 11.11
C LEU A 305 -7.43 19.79 9.95
N GLN A 306 -8.46 20.34 9.31
CA GLN A 306 -8.32 21.27 8.20
C GLN A 306 -7.76 22.61 8.68
N GLY A 307 -8.20 23.11 9.84
CA GLY A 307 -7.65 24.33 10.46
C GLY A 307 -6.20 24.13 10.95
N GLN A 308 -5.84 22.97 11.46
CA GLN A 308 -4.46 22.67 11.84
C GLN A 308 -3.54 22.42 10.64
N LEU A 309 -4.04 21.83 9.57
CA LEU A 309 -3.29 21.65 8.33
C LEU A 309 -3.01 22.98 7.63
N SER A 310 -3.99 23.90 7.56
CA SER A 310 -3.79 25.22 6.95
C SER A 310 -2.74 26.06 7.69
N LEU A 311 -2.68 25.98 9.02
CA LEU A 311 -1.68 26.70 9.81
C LEU A 311 -0.24 26.19 9.57
N PHE A 312 -0.08 24.97 9.08
CA PHE A 312 1.21 24.32 8.82
C PHE A 312 1.60 24.29 7.33
N ASP A 313 0.64 24.41 6.42
CA ASP A 313 0.91 24.60 4.99
C ASP A 313 1.59 25.96 4.74
N GLU A 314 1.34 26.96 5.61
CA GLU A 314 2.05 28.25 5.61
C GLU A 314 3.51 28.11 6.12
N LEU A 315 3.84 27.05 6.86
CA LEU A 315 5.17 26.83 7.46
C LEU A 315 6.07 25.87 6.67
N GLU A 316 5.51 25.09 5.76
CA GLU A 316 6.25 24.18 4.88
C GLU A 316 5.71 24.27 3.44
N PRO A 317 6.26 25.14 2.58
CA PRO A 317 5.96 25.03 1.16
C PRO A 317 6.44 23.68 0.65
N LEU A 318 5.51 22.93 0.04
CA LEU A 318 5.81 21.68 -0.65
C LEU A 318 6.53 22.05 -1.95
N ASP A 319 7.85 22.13 -1.93
CA ASP A 319 8.65 22.03 -3.14
C ASP A 319 8.60 20.58 -3.63
N ILE A 320 7.62 20.33 -4.48
CA ILE A 320 7.58 19.13 -5.31
C ILE A 320 7.94 19.61 -6.72
N ASN A 321 9.23 19.53 -7.04
CA ASN A 321 9.71 19.45 -8.41
C ASN A 321 9.85 18.00 -8.84
#